data_a25ec90378bb65ada1f78cc337baf362
#
_entry.id   a25ec90378bb65ada1f78cc337baf362
#
_cell.length_a   1.000
_cell.length_b   1.000
_cell.length_c   1.000
_cell.angle_alpha   90.00
_cell.angle_beta   90.00
_cell.angle_gamma   90.00
#
_symmetry.space_group_name_H-M   'P 1'
#
loop_
_entity.id
_entity.type
_entity.pdbx_description
1 polymer ?
#
loop_
_entity_poly.entity_id
_entity_poly.type
_entity_poly.pdbx_seq_one_letter_code
_entity_poly.pdbx_strand_id
1 'polypeptide(L)'
;KKKIRILEPSVGIGNFIPLLVEKYEDKDEVIFDLVDIDNNSFVVLKNILDKLKLPKKFKFNFINADFLTHNFNVKYDIIVGNPPYKKLTNNQELLSLYKFNARNNETNNLFSFFIEKAISLGNFVSLIVPKSLINSPEFNITREILKEQNLLKICDYGEKGFKGVKIETISFLLETSIKKQSESIVIESYITETVEEKRKDYLLSDKFPYWLLYRNEEFDEISEKMKFDIFNSFRDRQITKQITKENGKYRVLKSRNVGNNEVKELENYDCYIDDTENLAVAKFLNRDDVVMIPNLTYYPRASFLPKNTITDGSVALLTLKNGSRLPTERDLEYYGTKEFERFYRVARNYGTRSLNIDNNSVFFFGLLKDID
;
A
#
# COMPACT_ATOMS: atom_id res chain seq x y z
N LYS A 1 8.13 -14.00 30.53
CA LYS A 1 8.90 -13.13 31.45
C LYS A 1 7.97 -12.53 32.50
N LYS A 2 8.47 -12.40 33.73
CA LYS A 2 7.76 -11.71 34.82
C LYS A 2 7.81 -10.20 34.67
N LYS A 3 8.89 -9.69 34.05
CA LYS A 3 9.13 -8.28 33.74
C LYS A 3 9.22 -8.10 32.22
N ILE A 4 8.52 -7.08 31.70
CA ILE A 4 8.54 -6.73 30.27
C ILE A 4 8.79 -5.23 30.09
N ARG A 5 9.41 -4.89 28.96
CA ARG A 5 9.64 -3.50 28.54
C ARG A 5 9.03 -3.26 27.17
N ILE A 6 8.16 -2.26 27.09
CA ILE A 6 7.37 -1.90 25.92
C ILE A 6 7.78 -0.52 25.43
N LEU A 7 7.96 -0.38 24.13
CA LEU A 7 8.19 0.91 23.49
C LEU A 7 6.98 1.28 22.62
N GLU A 8 6.51 2.50 22.78
CA GLU A 8 5.57 3.14 21.87
C GLU A 8 6.26 4.33 21.18
N PRO A 9 6.63 4.22 19.89
CA PRO A 9 7.55 5.16 19.24
C PRO A 9 6.89 6.46 18.76
N SER A 10 5.56 6.58 18.86
CA SER A 10 4.78 7.79 18.54
C SER A 10 3.48 7.73 19.33
N VAL A 11 3.60 7.97 20.65
CA VAL A 11 2.53 7.63 21.60
C VAL A 11 1.28 8.51 21.47
N GLY A 12 1.44 9.77 21.05
CA GLY A 12 0.34 10.73 21.05
C GLY A 12 -0.32 10.82 22.42
N ILE A 13 -1.61 10.58 22.47
CA ILE A 13 -2.39 10.58 23.73
C ILE A 13 -2.48 9.20 24.41
N GLY A 14 -1.75 8.18 23.92
CA GLY A 14 -1.62 6.86 24.55
C GLY A 14 -2.78 5.90 24.33
N ASN A 15 -3.36 5.85 23.15
CA ASN A 15 -4.52 5.03 22.82
C ASN A 15 -4.29 3.51 23.03
N PHE A 16 -3.05 3.03 22.95
CA PHE A 16 -2.73 1.61 23.17
C PHE A 16 -2.54 1.27 24.66
N ILE A 17 -2.24 2.24 25.51
CA ILE A 17 -1.87 2.00 26.91
C ILE A 17 -2.94 1.25 27.70
N PRO A 18 -4.24 1.61 27.64
CA PRO A 18 -5.27 0.86 28.39
C PRO A 18 -5.31 -0.63 28.02
N LEU A 19 -5.22 -0.95 26.71
CA LEU A 19 -5.22 -2.33 26.22
C LEU A 19 -3.98 -3.12 26.65
N LEU A 20 -2.82 -2.44 26.67
CA LEU A 20 -1.56 -3.06 27.11
C LEU A 20 -1.52 -3.27 28.61
N VAL A 21 -2.08 -2.36 29.39
CA VAL A 21 -2.22 -2.50 30.85
C VAL A 21 -3.10 -3.71 31.18
N GLU A 22 -4.25 -3.84 30.54
CA GLU A 22 -5.14 -4.99 30.69
C GLU A 22 -4.43 -6.30 30.29
N LYS A 23 -3.82 -6.32 29.12
CA LYS A 23 -3.14 -7.50 28.57
C LYS A 23 -2.00 -8.02 29.45
N TYR A 24 -1.29 -7.15 30.15
CA TYR A 24 -0.10 -7.48 30.94
C TYR A 24 -0.32 -7.32 32.45
N GLU A 25 -1.57 -7.41 32.87
CA GLU A 25 -1.94 -7.34 34.28
C GLU A 25 -1.32 -8.48 35.12
N ASP A 26 -1.04 -9.64 34.51
CA ASP A 26 -0.40 -10.80 35.16
C ASP A 26 1.12 -10.62 35.40
N LYS A 27 1.76 -9.56 34.86
CA LYS A 27 3.20 -9.33 35.02
C LYS A 27 3.52 -8.67 36.36
N ASP A 28 4.71 -8.96 36.87
CA ASP A 28 5.22 -8.37 38.12
C ASP A 28 5.63 -6.90 37.90
N GLU A 29 6.18 -6.58 36.72
CA GLU A 29 6.57 -5.22 36.33
C GLU A 29 6.43 -5.02 34.83
N VAL A 30 5.85 -3.89 34.43
CA VAL A 30 5.74 -3.44 33.04
C VAL A 30 6.31 -2.04 32.93
N ILE A 31 7.33 -1.87 32.08
CA ILE A 31 7.96 -0.57 31.83
C ILE A 31 7.54 -0.12 30.44
N PHE A 32 6.93 1.04 30.36
CA PHE A 32 6.59 1.74 29.13
C PHE A 32 7.59 2.87 28.86
N ASP A 33 8.28 2.79 27.72
CA ASP A 33 9.02 3.92 27.17
C ASP A 33 8.13 4.55 26.08
N LEU A 34 7.68 5.77 26.35
CA LEU A 34 6.70 6.48 25.53
C LEU A 34 7.41 7.63 24.82
N VAL A 35 7.53 7.54 23.51
CA VAL A 35 8.24 8.53 22.68
C VAL A 35 7.24 9.36 21.89
N ASP A 36 7.42 10.66 21.90
CA ASP A 36 6.76 11.58 21.00
C ASP A 36 7.60 12.84 20.77
N ILE A 37 7.48 13.41 19.59
CA ILE A 37 8.11 14.69 19.24
C ILE A 37 7.33 15.87 19.83
N ASP A 38 6.00 15.71 20.00
CA ASP A 38 5.11 16.73 20.56
C ASP A 38 5.00 16.60 22.08
N ASN A 39 5.63 17.52 22.80
CA ASN A 39 5.56 17.56 24.26
C ASN A 39 4.13 17.82 24.80
N ASN A 40 3.24 18.45 24.03
CA ASN A 40 1.85 18.68 24.45
C ASN A 40 1.08 17.37 24.58
N SER A 41 1.39 16.38 23.74
CA SER A 41 0.82 15.04 23.85
C SER A 41 1.07 14.43 25.22
N PHE A 42 2.26 14.62 25.80
CA PHE A 42 2.60 14.14 27.14
C PHE A 42 1.83 14.83 28.26
N VAL A 43 1.51 16.11 28.12
CA VAL A 43 0.67 16.81 29.11
C VAL A 43 -0.70 16.17 29.20
N VAL A 44 -1.31 15.88 28.04
CA VAL A 44 -2.61 15.21 27.98
C VAL A 44 -2.52 13.78 28.50
N LEU A 45 -1.50 13.03 28.06
CA LEU A 45 -1.31 11.63 28.45
C LEU A 45 -1.08 11.47 29.96
N LYS A 46 -0.25 12.29 30.59
CA LYS A 46 -0.03 12.29 32.04
C LYS A 46 -1.33 12.49 32.81
N ASN A 47 -2.14 13.47 32.40
CA ASN A 47 -3.45 13.69 33.00
C ASN A 47 -4.40 12.49 32.87
N ILE A 48 -4.33 11.74 31.75
CA ILE A 48 -5.11 10.50 31.56
C ILE A 48 -4.61 9.41 32.52
N LEU A 49 -3.28 9.19 32.58
CA LEU A 49 -2.68 8.17 33.43
C LEU A 49 -2.94 8.41 34.91
N ASP A 50 -2.86 9.66 35.38
CA ASP A 50 -3.16 10.04 36.76
C ASP A 50 -4.60 9.71 37.14
N LYS A 51 -5.55 9.91 36.22
CA LYS A 51 -6.96 9.54 36.42
C LYS A 51 -7.20 8.05 36.46
N LEU A 52 -6.42 7.26 35.72
CA LEU A 52 -6.55 5.80 35.66
C LEU A 52 -6.09 5.11 36.94
N LYS A 53 -5.32 5.78 37.81
CA LYS A 53 -4.83 5.24 39.11
C LYS A 53 -4.22 3.83 38.99
N LEU A 54 -3.36 3.64 38.00
CA LEU A 54 -2.77 2.35 37.68
C LEU A 54 -1.87 1.82 38.81
N PRO A 55 -1.79 0.48 39.00
CA PRO A 55 -0.87 -0.13 39.97
C PRO A 55 0.59 0.28 39.73
N LYS A 56 1.38 0.40 40.82
CA LYS A 56 2.79 0.83 40.77
C LYS A 56 3.72 -0.06 39.93
N LYS A 57 3.28 -1.27 39.57
CA LYS A 57 4.01 -2.18 38.68
C LYS A 57 4.09 -1.67 37.25
N PHE A 58 3.19 -0.77 36.82
CA PHE A 58 3.24 -0.08 35.54
C PHE A 58 4.05 1.21 35.70
N LYS A 59 5.19 1.25 35.03
CA LYS A 59 6.11 2.39 35.06
C LYS A 59 6.12 3.06 33.68
N PHE A 60 6.09 4.39 33.66
CA PHE A 60 6.02 5.19 32.44
C PHE A 60 7.20 6.16 32.37
N ASN A 61 8.01 6.00 31.32
CA ASN A 61 9.10 6.93 30.96
C ASN A 61 8.65 7.75 29.75
N PHE A 62 8.67 9.06 29.87
CA PHE A 62 8.29 9.99 28.80
C PHE A 62 9.56 10.51 28.12
N ILE A 63 9.71 10.26 26.83
CA ILE A 63 10.89 10.60 26.02
C ILE A 63 10.47 11.58 24.94
N ASN A 64 10.66 12.87 25.17
CA ASN A 64 10.38 13.90 24.18
C ASN A 64 11.52 13.97 23.17
N ALA A 65 11.41 13.22 22.10
CA ALA A 65 12.43 13.09 21.08
C ALA A 65 11.84 12.63 19.74
N ASP A 66 12.57 12.86 18.67
CA ASP A 66 12.32 12.19 17.41
C ASP A 66 12.80 10.73 17.50
N PHE A 67 11.85 9.80 17.40
CA PHE A 67 12.13 8.37 17.45
C PHE A 67 13.21 7.94 16.45
N LEU A 68 13.22 8.50 15.24
CA LEU A 68 14.12 8.08 14.18
C LEU A 68 15.58 8.47 14.44
N THR A 69 15.83 9.57 15.16
CA THR A 69 17.19 10.04 15.47
C THR A 69 17.65 9.73 16.89
N HIS A 70 16.71 9.48 17.82
CA HIS A 70 17.04 9.19 19.22
C HIS A 70 17.78 7.85 19.37
N ASN A 71 18.84 7.82 20.17
CA ASN A 71 19.60 6.61 20.46
C ASN A 71 19.01 5.87 21.66
N PHE A 72 18.63 4.60 21.45
CA PHE A 72 18.12 3.71 22.48
C PHE A 72 19.21 2.69 22.87
N ASN A 73 19.57 2.67 24.16
CA ASN A 73 20.62 1.77 24.70
C ASN A 73 20.04 0.45 25.24
N VAL A 74 18.78 0.14 24.89
CA VAL A 74 18.07 -1.04 25.40
C VAL A 74 17.31 -1.72 24.28
N LYS A 75 17.14 -3.04 24.44
CA LYS A 75 16.21 -3.82 23.61
C LYS A 75 14.86 -3.91 24.31
N TYR A 76 13.81 -3.91 23.51
CA TYR A 76 12.43 -3.99 23.96
C TYR A 76 11.87 -5.39 23.74
N ASP A 77 11.07 -5.85 24.71
CA ASP A 77 10.32 -7.09 24.51
C ASP A 77 9.24 -6.88 23.43
N ILE A 78 8.62 -5.71 23.45
CA ILE A 78 7.53 -5.37 22.54
C ILE A 78 7.68 -3.92 22.06
N ILE A 79 7.46 -3.70 20.78
CA ILE A 79 7.23 -2.38 20.20
C ILE A 79 5.85 -2.39 19.57
N VAL A 80 5.02 -1.44 19.96
CA VAL A 80 3.65 -1.29 19.42
C VAL A 80 3.38 0.18 19.16
N GLY A 81 2.67 0.49 18.07
CA GLY A 81 2.35 1.88 17.80
C GLY A 81 1.66 2.11 16.47
N ASN A 82 1.34 3.37 16.26
CA ASN A 82 0.79 3.90 15.01
C ASN A 82 1.70 5.03 14.53
N PRO A 83 2.73 4.73 13.71
CA PRO A 83 3.67 5.73 13.24
C PRO A 83 3.00 6.77 12.32
N PRO A 84 3.61 7.96 12.14
CA PRO A 84 3.05 8.98 11.27
C PRO A 84 3.08 8.55 9.79
N TYR A 85 1.95 8.73 9.06
CA TYR A 85 1.79 8.38 7.63
C TYR A 85 2.21 9.50 6.67
N LYS A 86 2.91 10.49 7.19
CA LYS A 86 3.33 11.66 6.43
C LYS A 86 4.51 11.34 5.53
N LYS A 87 4.48 11.86 4.29
CA LYS A 87 5.67 12.00 3.45
C LYS A 87 6.46 13.24 3.86
N LEU A 88 7.75 13.06 4.06
CA LEU A 88 8.65 14.18 4.32
C LEU A 88 9.13 14.76 2.97
N THR A 89 8.58 15.91 2.59
CA THR A 89 8.87 16.58 1.31
C THR A 89 9.57 17.93 1.48
N ASN A 90 9.36 18.59 2.63
CA ASN A 90 9.75 19.98 2.83
C ASN A 90 11.06 20.15 3.64
N ASN A 91 11.67 19.07 4.12
CA ASN A 91 12.92 19.10 4.86
C ASN A 91 13.87 18.03 4.30
N GLN A 92 14.67 18.43 3.32
CA GLN A 92 15.56 17.51 2.61
C GLN A 92 16.75 17.05 3.47
N GLU A 93 17.22 17.90 4.39
CA GLU A 93 18.30 17.54 5.30
C GLU A 93 17.87 16.41 6.25
N LEU A 94 16.72 16.57 6.90
CA LEU A 94 16.16 15.56 7.79
C LEU A 94 15.82 14.26 7.02
N LEU A 95 15.27 14.37 5.81
CA LEU A 95 15.00 13.23 4.96
C LEU A 95 16.29 12.48 4.60
N SER A 96 17.35 13.20 4.28
CA SER A 96 18.66 12.61 3.97
C SER A 96 19.24 11.86 5.18
N LEU A 97 19.08 12.40 6.38
CA LEU A 97 19.48 11.75 7.62
C LEU A 97 18.71 10.43 7.86
N TYR A 98 17.38 10.42 7.64
CA TYR A 98 16.60 9.20 7.78
C TYR A 98 16.98 8.15 6.74
N LYS A 99 17.15 8.56 5.48
CA LYS A 99 17.57 7.67 4.37
C LYS A 99 18.97 7.10 4.58
N PHE A 100 19.87 7.86 5.15
CA PHE A 100 21.23 7.39 5.46
C PHE A 100 21.23 6.21 6.44
N ASN A 101 20.28 6.20 7.38
CA ASN A 101 20.15 5.15 8.40
C ASN A 101 19.20 4.01 7.99
N ALA A 102 18.56 4.10 6.83
CA ALA A 102 17.55 3.15 6.37
C ALA A 102 18.02 2.34 5.15
N ARG A 103 17.59 1.10 5.06
CA ARG A 103 17.76 0.26 3.85
C ARG A 103 16.82 0.72 2.74
N ASN A 104 15.57 1.05 3.06
CA ASN A 104 14.65 1.63 2.07
C ASN A 104 14.86 3.14 1.93
N ASN A 105 15.74 3.53 1.03
CA ASN A 105 16.00 4.93 0.68
C ASN A 105 15.17 5.45 -0.52
N GLU A 106 14.30 4.63 -1.10
CA GLU A 106 13.43 5.01 -2.23
C GLU A 106 12.18 5.75 -1.77
N THR A 107 11.74 5.52 -0.54
CA THR A 107 10.55 6.18 0.01
C THR A 107 10.87 7.47 0.76
N ASN A 108 9.87 8.35 0.84
CA ASN A 108 9.86 9.52 1.74
C ASN A 108 8.81 9.36 2.86
N ASN A 109 8.15 8.21 2.97
CA ASN A 109 7.14 7.94 3.98
C ASN A 109 7.77 7.59 5.32
N LEU A 110 7.42 8.34 6.36
CA LEU A 110 8.02 8.17 7.69
C LEU A 110 7.78 6.78 8.28
N PHE A 111 6.60 6.19 8.11
CA PHE A 111 6.29 4.89 8.70
C PHE A 111 7.26 3.78 8.24
N SER A 112 7.82 3.86 7.02
CA SER A 112 8.82 2.89 6.55
C SER A 112 10.08 2.93 7.40
N PHE A 113 10.60 4.12 7.71
CA PHE A 113 11.75 4.29 8.59
C PHE A 113 11.46 3.84 10.03
N PHE A 114 10.22 4.10 10.52
CA PHE A 114 9.77 3.59 11.83
C PHE A 114 9.78 2.07 11.89
N ILE A 115 9.32 1.38 10.84
CA ILE A 115 9.36 -0.09 10.74
C ILE A 115 10.79 -0.59 10.90
N GLU A 116 11.72 -0.08 10.12
CA GLU A 116 13.12 -0.54 10.14
C GLU A 116 13.76 -0.33 11.50
N LYS A 117 13.58 0.86 12.09
CA LYS A 117 14.13 1.14 13.42
C LYS A 117 13.48 0.28 14.51
N ALA A 118 12.17 0.08 14.45
CA ALA A 118 11.47 -0.81 15.39
C ALA A 118 12.00 -2.25 15.33
N ILE A 119 12.22 -2.80 14.13
CA ILE A 119 12.82 -4.12 13.94
C ILE A 119 14.19 -4.21 14.59
N SER A 120 15.00 -3.16 14.50
CA SER A 120 16.34 -3.15 15.10
C SER A 120 16.33 -3.12 16.64
N LEU A 121 15.23 -2.69 17.26
CA LEU A 121 15.11 -2.45 18.71
C LEU A 121 14.25 -3.46 19.46
N GLY A 122 13.22 -4.03 18.81
CA GLY A 122 12.22 -4.89 19.47
C GLY A 122 12.42 -6.37 19.20
N ASN A 123 11.98 -7.23 20.13
CA ASN A 123 11.85 -8.67 19.91
C ASN A 123 10.52 -8.99 19.20
N PHE A 124 9.44 -8.35 19.62
CA PHE A 124 8.16 -8.35 18.93
C PHE A 124 7.80 -6.94 18.49
N VAL A 125 7.38 -6.80 17.25
CA VAL A 125 6.97 -5.51 16.67
C VAL A 125 5.59 -5.63 16.08
N SER A 126 4.69 -4.72 16.48
CA SER A 126 3.35 -4.59 15.91
C SER A 126 3.03 -3.13 15.65
N LEU A 127 2.89 -2.77 14.39
CA LEU A 127 2.59 -1.40 13.98
C LEU A 127 1.34 -1.37 13.10
N ILE A 128 0.53 -0.31 13.27
CA ILE A 128 -0.56 0.01 12.35
C ILE A 128 0.01 0.94 11.27
N VAL A 129 -0.14 0.57 10.01
CA VAL A 129 0.43 1.30 8.87
C VAL A 129 -0.55 1.35 7.71
N PRO A 130 -0.35 2.26 6.74
CA PRO A 130 -1.16 2.29 5.52
C PRO A 130 -1.07 0.96 4.75
N LYS A 131 -2.20 0.49 4.24
CA LYS A 131 -2.30 -0.73 3.43
C LYS A 131 -1.45 -0.65 2.14
N SER A 132 -1.12 0.55 1.67
CA SER A 132 -0.18 0.76 0.56
C SER A 132 1.20 0.11 0.77
N LEU A 133 1.60 -0.17 2.01
CA LEU A 133 2.78 -0.98 2.32
C LEU A 133 2.79 -2.30 1.55
N ILE A 134 1.62 -2.93 1.35
CA ILE A 134 1.54 -4.25 0.74
C ILE A 134 1.84 -4.20 -0.76
N ASN A 135 1.41 -3.16 -1.48
CA ASN A 135 1.38 -3.18 -2.94
C ASN A 135 2.11 -2.03 -3.66
N SER A 136 2.38 -0.90 -2.99
CA SER A 136 3.04 0.22 -3.67
C SER A 136 4.51 -0.04 -3.96
N PRO A 137 5.03 0.38 -5.13
CA PRO A 137 6.42 0.17 -5.52
C PRO A 137 7.44 0.77 -4.54
N GLU A 138 7.16 1.95 -3.98
CA GLU A 138 8.04 2.65 -3.03
C GLU A 138 8.34 1.85 -1.74
N PHE A 139 7.59 0.77 -1.47
CA PHE A 139 7.76 -0.10 -0.30
C PHE A 139 8.29 -1.50 -0.63
N ASN A 140 8.80 -1.73 -1.86
CA ASN A 140 9.38 -3.03 -2.23
C ASN A 140 10.46 -3.45 -1.21
N ILE A 141 11.42 -2.58 -0.94
CA ILE A 141 12.51 -2.85 0.01
C ILE A 141 11.97 -3.06 1.43
N THR A 142 10.97 -2.25 1.86
CA THR A 142 10.35 -2.43 3.20
C THR A 142 9.67 -3.79 3.32
N ARG A 143 9.00 -4.29 2.26
CA ARG A 143 8.42 -5.64 2.24
C ARG A 143 9.48 -6.74 2.35
N GLU A 144 10.62 -6.59 1.66
CA GLU A 144 11.74 -7.53 1.79
C GLU A 144 12.30 -7.55 3.22
N ILE A 145 12.46 -6.38 3.85
CA ILE A 145 12.90 -6.28 5.25
C ILE A 145 11.93 -7.02 6.19
N LEU A 146 10.61 -6.85 5.98
CA LEU A 146 9.60 -7.55 6.77
C LEU A 146 9.60 -9.07 6.49
N LYS A 147 9.84 -9.49 5.24
CA LYS A 147 9.93 -10.91 4.83
C LYS A 147 11.12 -11.63 5.46
N GLU A 148 12.21 -10.92 5.74
CA GLU A 148 13.37 -11.44 6.46
C GLU A 148 13.07 -11.76 7.94
N GLN A 149 12.02 -11.17 8.50
CA GLN A 149 11.59 -11.40 9.87
C GLN A 149 10.55 -12.52 9.97
N ASN A 150 10.29 -13.01 11.18
CA ASN A 150 9.19 -13.94 11.38
C ASN A 150 7.85 -13.21 11.43
N LEU A 151 7.27 -12.95 10.28
CA LEU A 151 5.95 -12.33 10.16
C LEU A 151 4.87 -13.33 10.58
N LEU A 152 4.19 -13.08 11.70
CA LEU A 152 3.24 -13.99 12.34
C LEU A 152 1.79 -13.71 11.94
N LYS A 153 1.44 -12.43 11.79
CA LYS A 153 0.07 -12.02 11.52
C LYS A 153 0.01 -10.71 10.75
N ILE A 154 -0.97 -10.60 9.87
CA ILE A 154 -1.41 -9.33 9.28
C ILE A 154 -2.91 -9.19 9.54
N CYS A 155 -3.33 -8.02 10.04
CA CYS A 155 -4.75 -7.65 10.14
C CYS A 155 -5.04 -6.57 9.11
N ASP A 156 -6.03 -6.80 8.24
CA ASP A 156 -6.49 -5.83 7.25
C ASP A 156 -7.79 -5.16 7.74
N TYR A 157 -7.69 -3.90 8.12
CA TYR A 157 -8.82 -3.11 8.61
C TYR A 157 -9.60 -2.43 7.49
N GLY A 158 -9.06 -2.38 6.26
CA GLY A 158 -9.60 -1.55 5.20
C GLY A 158 -9.71 -0.10 5.64
N GLU A 159 -10.85 0.54 5.33
CA GLU A 159 -11.17 1.90 5.79
C GLU A 159 -11.78 1.94 7.22
N LYS A 160 -11.96 0.79 7.87
CA LYS A 160 -12.56 0.71 9.22
C LYS A 160 -11.56 1.03 10.35
N GLY A 161 -10.26 1.15 10.05
CA GLY A 161 -9.21 1.35 11.05
C GLY A 161 -9.32 2.63 11.88
N PHE A 162 -9.82 3.72 11.26
CA PHE A 162 -9.98 5.01 11.94
C PHE A 162 -11.32 5.66 11.62
N LYS A 163 -12.08 6.04 12.66
CA LYS A 163 -13.37 6.72 12.50
C LYS A 163 -13.19 8.08 11.81
N GLY A 164 -13.89 8.27 10.69
CA GLY A 164 -13.89 9.55 9.94
C GLY A 164 -12.69 9.78 9.03
N VAL A 165 -11.73 8.86 8.98
CA VAL A 165 -10.56 8.94 8.11
C VAL A 165 -10.63 7.84 7.07
N LYS A 166 -10.63 8.23 5.79
CA LYS A 166 -10.72 7.28 4.66
C LYS A 166 -9.33 6.83 4.20
N ILE A 167 -8.58 6.22 5.11
CA ILE A 167 -7.27 5.61 4.82
C ILE A 167 -7.38 4.12 5.11
N GLU A 168 -7.06 3.30 4.12
CA GLU A 168 -6.96 1.86 4.32
C GLU A 168 -5.70 1.55 5.13
N THR A 169 -5.88 0.78 6.19
CA THR A 169 -4.80 0.42 7.11
C THR A 169 -4.73 -1.07 7.35
N ILE A 170 -3.53 -1.50 7.67
CA ILE A 170 -3.22 -2.83 8.18
C ILE A 170 -2.44 -2.72 9.49
N SER A 171 -2.43 -3.77 10.27
CA SER A 171 -1.36 -3.99 11.25
C SER A 171 -0.65 -5.30 10.95
N PHE A 172 0.59 -5.39 11.35
CA PHE A 172 1.35 -6.62 11.32
C PHE A 172 1.91 -6.93 12.71
N LEU A 173 2.13 -8.21 12.97
CA LEU A 173 2.87 -8.71 14.11
C LEU A 173 4.05 -9.53 13.60
N LEU A 174 5.25 -9.17 14.00
CA LEU A 174 6.46 -9.92 13.68
C LEU A 174 7.32 -10.15 14.92
N GLU A 175 8.12 -11.21 14.87
CA GLU A 175 9.15 -11.55 15.83
C GLU A 175 10.51 -11.45 15.15
N THR A 176 11.44 -10.68 15.74
CA THR A 176 12.73 -10.35 15.13
C THR A 176 13.88 -11.25 15.60
N SER A 177 13.69 -11.97 16.71
CA SER A 177 14.78 -12.61 17.49
C SER A 177 14.88 -14.11 17.34
N ILE A 178 14.30 -14.72 16.29
CA ILE A 178 14.24 -16.17 16.18
C ILE A 178 15.18 -16.77 15.14
N LYS A 179 15.59 -18.02 15.41
CA LYS A 179 16.46 -18.82 14.54
C LYS A 179 15.70 -19.49 13.38
N LYS A 180 14.40 -19.74 13.54
CA LYS A 180 13.55 -20.39 12.55
C LYS A 180 12.23 -19.65 12.39
N GLN A 181 11.92 -19.22 11.18
CA GLN A 181 10.64 -18.58 10.88
C GLN A 181 9.51 -19.61 10.85
N SER A 182 8.30 -19.18 11.23
CA SER A 182 7.08 -19.94 10.98
C SER A 182 6.87 -20.11 9.47
N GLU A 183 6.35 -21.26 9.05
CA GLU A 183 6.00 -21.54 7.65
C GLU A 183 4.66 -20.90 7.26
N SER A 184 3.84 -20.54 8.24
CA SER A 184 2.52 -19.95 8.06
C SER A 184 2.41 -18.55 8.65
N ILE A 185 1.40 -17.83 8.20
CA ILE A 185 1.01 -16.51 8.66
C ILE A 185 -0.52 -16.44 8.81
N VAL A 186 -0.99 -15.80 9.85
CA VAL A 186 -2.41 -15.55 10.07
C VAL A 186 -2.81 -14.25 9.37
N ILE A 187 -3.80 -14.32 8.48
CA ILE A 187 -4.45 -13.16 7.86
C ILE A 187 -5.82 -12.99 8.50
N GLU A 188 -6.02 -11.87 9.19
CA GLU A 188 -7.31 -11.44 9.71
C GLU A 188 -7.82 -10.27 8.87
N SER A 189 -9.01 -10.37 8.33
CA SER A 189 -9.60 -9.35 7.48
C SER A 189 -10.92 -8.86 8.01
N TYR A 190 -11.00 -7.56 8.25
CA TYR A 190 -12.24 -6.85 8.57
C TYR A 190 -13.03 -6.45 7.31
N ILE A 191 -12.47 -6.69 6.12
CA ILE A 191 -13.14 -6.47 4.83
C ILE A 191 -13.98 -7.68 4.46
N THR A 192 -13.39 -8.89 4.54
CA THR A 192 -14.03 -10.17 4.22
C THR A 192 -14.59 -10.88 5.46
N GLU A 193 -14.32 -10.33 6.66
CA GLU A 193 -14.73 -10.90 7.95
C GLU A 193 -14.22 -12.34 8.17
N THR A 194 -12.96 -12.57 7.76
CA THR A 194 -12.30 -13.89 7.83
C THR A 194 -11.04 -13.84 8.68
N VAL A 195 -10.70 -14.99 9.26
CA VAL A 195 -9.39 -15.28 9.87
C VAL A 195 -8.89 -16.57 9.25
N GLU A 196 -7.77 -16.50 8.53
CA GLU A 196 -7.22 -17.63 7.80
C GLU A 196 -5.73 -17.79 8.11
N GLU A 197 -5.27 -19.00 8.29
CA GLU A 197 -3.86 -19.34 8.34
C GLU A 197 -3.43 -19.84 6.97
N LYS A 198 -2.40 -19.21 6.38
CA LYS A 198 -1.91 -19.53 5.04
C LYS A 198 -0.39 -19.69 5.06
N ARG A 199 0.13 -20.47 4.12
CA ARG A 199 1.57 -20.61 3.92
C ARG A 199 2.18 -19.27 3.48
N LYS A 200 3.33 -18.92 4.07
CA LYS A 200 4.04 -17.67 3.73
C LYS A 200 4.54 -17.65 2.29
N ASP A 201 5.12 -18.74 1.81
CA ASP A 201 5.61 -18.86 0.44
C ASP A 201 4.50 -18.72 -0.60
N TYR A 202 3.26 -19.03 -0.23
CA TYR A 202 2.09 -18.83 -1.07
C TYR A 202 1.68 -17.35 -1.16
N LEU A 203 1.56 -16.66 -0.02
CA LEU A 203 1.13 -15.25 0.02
C LEU A 203 2.22 -14.26 -0.38
N LEU A 204 3.47 -14.53 0.05
CA LEU A 204 4.63 -13.66 -0.14
C LEU A 204 5.49 -14.11 -1.33
N SER A 205 4.87 -14.78 -2.29
CA SER A 205 5.53 -15.38 -3.45
C SER A 205 6.17 -14.32 -4.35
N ASP A 206 7.42 -14.54 -4.75
CA ASP A 206 8.16 -13.70 -5.70
C ASP A 206 7.66 -13.83 -7.16
N LYS A 207 6.67 -14.69 -7.42
CA LYS A 207 5.98 -14.77 -8.71
C LYS A 207 5.13 -13.52 -9.01
N PHE A 208 4.80 -12.75 -7.98
CA PHE A 208 3.97 -11.56 -8.09
C PHE A 208 4.73 -10.33 -7.57
N PRO A 209 4.42 -9.11 -8.03
CA PRO A 209 5.17 -7.91 -7.70
C PRO A 209 5.01 -7.46 -6.25
N TYR A 210 4.08 -8.05 -5.51
CA TYR A 210 3.80 -7.76 -4.10
C TYR A 210 2.98 -8.89 -3.44
N TRP A 211 2.73 -8.75 -2.15
CA TRP A 211 2.00 -9.74 -1.36
C TRP A 211 0.52 -9.80 -1.71
N LEU A 212 -0.01 -11.02 -1.83
CA LEU A 212 -1.41 -11.28 -2.16
C LEU A 212 -2.12 -11.93 -0.95
N LEU A 213 -2.59 -11.10 -0.01
CA LEU A 213 -3.19 -11.57 1.24
C LEU A 213 -4.42 -12.46 1.03
N TYR A 214 -5.14 -12.22 -0.05
CA TYR A 214 -6.40 -12.91 -0.38
C TYR A 214 -6.24 -13.95 -1.48
N ARG A 215 -5.00 -14.29 -1.86
CA ARG A 215 -4.73 -15.32 -2.86
C ARG A 215 -5.42 -16.63 -2.49
N ASN A 216 -6.08 -17.25 -3.47
CA ASN A 216 -6.86 -18.48 -3.35
C ASN A 216 -6.77 -19.30 -4.64
N GLU A 217 -7.35 -20.49 -4.65
CA GLU A 217 -7.32 -21.42 -5.80
C GLU A 217 -7.95 -20.78 -7.05
N GLU A 218 -9.09 -20.10 -6.93
CA GLU A 218 -9.74 -19.42 -8.07
C GLU A 218 -8.80 -18.38 -8.71
N PHE A 219 -8.08 -17.61 -7.88
CA PHE A 219 -7.08 -16.66 -8.39
C PHE A 219 -5.97 -17.38 -9.16
N ASP A 220 -5.48 -18.51 -8.65
CA ASP A 220 -4.43 -19.28 -9.30
C ASP A 220 -4.90 -19.88 -10.63
N GLU A 221 -6.10 -20.49 -10.67
CA GLU A 221 -6.71 -21.02 -11.89
C GLU A 221 -6.88 -19.95 -12.99
N ILE A 222 -7.32 -18.75 -12.60
CA ILE A 222 -7.45 -17.63 -13.55
C ILE A 222 -6.07 -17.13 -13.99
N SER A 223 -5.11 -17.06 -13.06
CA SER A 223 -3.74 -16.63 -13.38
C SER A 223 -3.05 -17.56 -14.38
N GLU A 224 -3.36 -18.85 -14.35
CA GLU A 224 -2.80 -19.82 -15.28
C GLU A 224 -3.25 -19.62 -16.72
N LYS A 225 -4.38 -18.94 -16.94
CA LYS A 225 -4.91 -18.65 -18.29
C LYS A 225 -4.18 -17.49 -18.97
N MET A 226 -3.37 -16.72 -18.23
CA MET A 226 -2.74 -15.49 -18.72
C MET A 226 -1.22 -15.54 -18.65
N LYS A 227 -0.59 -14.76 -19.52
CA LYS A 227 0.83 -14.39 -19.44
C LYS A 227 0.92 -12.97 -18.89
N PHE A 228 1.55 -12.83 -17.73
CA PHE A 228 1.72 -11.55 -17.03
C PHE A 228 3.04 -10.84 -17.34
N ASP A 229 3.21 -9.67 -16.72
CA ASP A 229 4.42 -8.82 -16.81
C ASP A 229 4.76 -8.37 -18.24
N ILE A 230 3.74 -8.09 -19.02
CA ILE A 230 3.86 -7.79 -20.45
C ILE A 230 3.68 -6.32 -20.80
N PHE A 231 3.17 -5.51 -19.87
CA PHE A 231 2.93 -4.10 -20.10
C PHE A 231 3.79 -3.18 -19.23
N ASN A 232 4.17 -2.05 -19.84
CA ASN A 232 4.57 -0.84 -19.12
C ASN A 232 3.34 0.04 -18.97
N SER A 233 3.26 0.81 -17.89
CA SER A 233 2.18 1.76 -17.66
C SER A 233 2.68 3.20 -17.78
N PHE A 234 1.84 4.05 -18.38
CA PHE A 234 2.03 5.51 -18.41
C PHE A 234 0.73 6.17 -17.96
N ARG A 235 0.86 7.24 -17.22
CA ARG A 235 -0.26 8.08 -16.81
C ARG A 235 0.12 9.55 -16.93
N ASP A 236 -0.69 10.31 -17.66
CA ASP A 236 -0.47 11.74 -17.82
C ASP A 236 -0.65 12.48 -16.48
N ARG A 237 0.06 13.60 -16.32
CA ARG A 237 -0.06 14.52 -15.18
C ARG A 237 -0.11 15.98 -15.60
N GLN A 238 -0.08 16.24 -16.90
CA GLN A 238 0.00 17.60 -17.46
C GLN A 238 -1.38 18.10 -17.90
N ILE A 239 -2.28 17.20 -18.31
CA ILE A 239 -3.61 17.57 -18.77
C ILE A 239 -4.51 17.86 -17.58
N THR A 240 -4.92 19.12 -17.48
CA THR A 240 -5.82 19.64 -16.44
C THR A 240 -7.02 20.36 -17.08
N LYS A 241 -8.03 20.65 -16.27
CA LYS A 241 -9.21 21.45 -16.73
C LYS A 241 -8.83 22.81 -17.32
N GLN A 242 -7.67 23.36 -16.97
CA GLN A 242 -7.23 24.69 -17.44
C GLN A 242 -6.82 24.70 -18.90
N ILE A 243 -6.32 23.57 -19.43
CA ILE A 243 -5.88 23.46 -20.83
C ILE A 243 -6.90 22.75 -21.72
N THR A 244 -7.98 22.20 -21.16
CA THR A 244 -9.02 21.54 -21.93
C THR A 244 -10.15 22.49 -22.30
N LYS A 245 -10.78 22.25 -23.45
CA LYS A 245 -11.87 23.04 -24.06
C LYS A 245 -13.03 22.12 -24.44
N GLU A 246 -14.20 22.69 -24.73
CA GLU A 246 -15.36 21.93 -25.23
C GLU A 246 -15.16 21.41 -26.66
N ASN A 247 -14.36 22.10 -27.48
CA ASN A 247 -14.01 21.72 -28.84
C ASN A 247 -12.52 21.91 -29.09
N GLY A 248 -11.93 21.11 -29.96
CA GLY A 248 -10.51 21.20 -30.29
C GLY A 248 -10.06 20.07 -31.24
N LYS A 249 -8.80 20.09 -31.60
CA LYS A 249 -8.22 19.17 -32.58
C LYS A 249 -8.08 17.72 -32.04
N TYR A 250 -7.72 17.57 -30.77
CA TYR A 250 -7.48 16.26 -30.14
C TYR A 250 -8.46 16.06 -29.01
N ARG A 251 -9.24 14.97 -29.08
CA ARG A 251 -10.14 14.59 -27.98
C ARG A 251 -9.35 14.02 -26.81
N VAL A 252 -9.67 14.47 -25.60
CA VAL A 252 -9.07 13.99 -24.35
C VAL A 252 -10.00 12.96 -23.71
N LEU A 253 -9.58 11.71 -23.74
CA LEU A 253 -10.33 10.60 -23.13
C LEU A 253 -10.04 10.53 -21.63
N LYS A 254 -11.10 10.35 -20.87
CA LYS A 254 -11.10 10.21 -19.40
C LYS A 254 -11.70 8.86 -19.00
N SER A 255 -11.60 8.51 -17.73
CA SER A 255 -11.98 7.16 -17.24
C SER A 255 -13.38 6.70 -17.65
N ARG A 256 -14.37 7.60 -17.75
CA ARG A 256 -15.75 7.25 -18.16
C ARG A 256 -15.88 6.98 -19.67
N ASN A 257 -14.95 7.48 -20.47
CA ASN A 257 -14.94 7.21 -21.93
C ASN A 257 -14.48 5.78 -22.24
N VAL A 258 -13.70 5.14 -21.36
CA VAL A 258 -13.20 3.78 -21.58
C VAL A 258 -14.31 2.79 -21.23
N GLY A 259 -14.79 2.04 -22.23
CA GLY A 259 -15.69 0.91 -22.10
C GLY A 259 -14.96 -0.43 -22.13
N ASN A 260 -15.70 -1.52 -22.36
CA ASN A 260 -15.13 -2.84 -22.57
C ASN A 260 -14.96 -3.08 -24.07
N ASN A 261 -13.73 -2.96 -24.57
CA ASN A 261 -13.39 -2.96 -25.99
C ASN A 261 -14.14 -1.88 -26.80
N GLU A 262 -14.49 -0.77 -26.16
CA GLU A 262 -15.20 0.35 -26.79
C GLU A 262 -14.77 1.70 -26.21
N VAL A 263 -14.96 2.78 -26.96
CA VAL A 263 -14.79 4.15 -26.48
C VAL A 263 -16.11 4.90 -26.59
N LYS A 264 -16.57 5.42 -25.45
CA LYS A 264 -17.88 6.08 -25.31
C LYS A 264 -17.76 7.57 -25.56
N GLU A 265 -18.72 8.11 -26.29
CA GLU A 265 -18.96 9.54 -26.39
C GLU A 265 -19.93 9.96 -25.28
N LEU A 266 -19.61 11.00 -24.56
CA LEU A 266 -20.39 11.44 -23.40
C LEU A 266 -20.61 12.95 -23.47
N GLU A 267 -21.82 13.35 -23.82
CA GLU A 267 -22.26 14.73 -23.82
C GLU A 267 -21.95 15.40 -22.46
N ASN A 268 -21.49 16.64 -22.49
CA ASN A 268 -21.08 17.42 -21.30
C ASN A 268 -19.92 16.82 -20.45
N TYR A 269 -19.25 15.78 -20.96
CA TYR A 269 -18.09 15.18 -20.30
C TYR A 269 -16.85 15.20 -21.16
N ASP A 270 -17.01 15.03 -22.47
CA ASP A 270 -15.91 15.06 -23.43
C ASP A 270 -15.25 16.43 -23.49
N CYS A 271 -13.95 16.45 -23.65
CA CYS A 271 -13.18 17.66 -23.78
C CYS A 271 -12.03 17.47 -24.76
N TYR A 272 -11.44 18.57 -25.20
CA TYR A 272 -10.49 18.61 -26.30
C TYR A 272 -9.32 19.53 -25.98
N ILE A 273 -8.24 19.40 -26.73
CA ILE A 273 -7.13 20.36 -26.80
C ILE A 273 -6.73 20.62 -28.26
N ASP A 274 -6.11 21.75 -28.52
CA ASP A 274 -5.69 22.11 -29.90
C ASP A 274 -4.26 21.64 -30.21
N ASP A 275 -3.43 21.52 -29.20
CA ASP A 275 -2.02 21.21 -29.34
C ASP A 275 -1.56 20.16 -28.33
N THR A 276 -0.67 19.29 -28.79
CA THR A 276 -0.04 18.24 -27.95
C THR A 276 1.47 18.46 -27.79
N GLU A 277 2.00 19.55 -28.32
CA GLU A 277 3.41 19.91 -28.17
C GLU A 277 3.75 20.05 -26.68
N ASN A 278 4.86 19.48 -26.27
CA ASN A 278 5.30 19.43 -24.87
C ASN A 278 4.46 18.57 -23.91
N LEU A 279 3.48 17.80 -24.39
CA LEU A 279 2.77 16.83 -23.57
C LEU A 279 3.42 15.45 -23.67
N ALA A 280 3.77 14.88 -22.51
CA ALA A 280 4.40 13.56 -22.46
C ALA A 280 3.50 12.44 -23.03
N VAL A 281 2.17 12.64 -23.03
CA VAL A 281 1.19 11.71 -23.62
C VAL A 281 1.20 11.71 -25.14
N ALA A 282 1.73 12.75 -25.79
CA ALA A 282 1.77 12.88 -27.26
C ALA A 282 2.53 11.73 -27.94
N LYS A 283 3.50 11.13 -27.27
CA LYS A 283 4.25 9.96 -27.81
C LYS A 283 3.40 8.73 -28.09
N PHE A 284 2.17 8.69 -27.56
CA PHE A 284 1.22 7.60 -27.79
C PHE A 284 0.20 7.90 -28.90
N LEU A 285 0.17 9.14 -29.39
CA LEU A 285 -0.76 9.58 -30.41
C LEU A 285 -0.63 8.72 -31.67
N ASN A 286 -1.76 8.24 -32.19
CA ASN A 286 -1.87 7.44 -33.43
C ASN A 286 -1.12 6.09 -33.40
N ARG A 287 -0.75 5.59 -32.25
CA ARG A 287 -0.23 4.23 -32.10
C ARG A 287 -1.39 3.23 -32.00
N ASP A 288 -1.22 2.04 -32.64
CA ASP A 288 -2.24 0.97 -32.66
C ASP A 288 -2.02 -0.07 -31.55
N ASP A 289 -0.89 -0.02 -30.84
CA ASP A 289 -0.48 -0.99 -29.82
C ASP A 289 -0.72 -0.50 -28.37
N VAL A 290 -1.47 0.60 -28.21
CA VAL A 290 -1.71 1.21 -26.89
C VAL A 290 -3.08 0.82 -26.36
N VAL A 291 -3.10 0.24 -25.18
CA VAL A 291 -4.33 -0.12 -24.45
C VAL A 291 -4.61 0.91 -23.36
N MET A 292 -5.85 1.34 -23.27
CA MET A 292 -6.35 2.26 -22.22
C MET A 292 -7.08 1.48 -21.13
N ILE A 293 -6.81 1.82 -19.87
CA ILE A 293 -7.52 1.28 -18.71
C ILE A 293 -7.85 2.43 -17.76
N PRO A 294 -9.08 2.53 -17.22
CA PRO A 294 -9.38 3.48 -16.16
C PRO A 294 -8.43 3.30 -14.98
N ASN A 295 -7.74 4.37 -14.59
CA ASN A 295 -6.71 4.30 -13.55
C ASN A 295 -7.26 3.88 -12.19
N LEU A 296 -8.45 4.37 -11.82
CA LEU A 296 -9.16 4.00 -10.60
C LEU A 296 -10.46 3.29 -11.00
N THR A 297 -10.50 1.98 -10.85
CA THR A 297 -11.69 1.21 -11.18
C THR A 297 -11.86 -0.01 -10.29
N TYR A 298 -13.11 -0.25 -9.89
CA TYR A 298 -13.53 -1.51 -9.24
C TYR A 298 -13.91 -2.57 -10.29
N TYR A 299 -14.23 -2.11 -11.50
CA TYR A 299 -14.65 -2.93 -12.62
C TYR A 299 -13.63 -2.75 -13.74
N PRO A 300 -12.65 -3.66 -13.86
CA PRO A 300 -11.64 -3.60 -14.90
C PRO A 300 -12.31 -3.61 -16.28
N ARG A 301 -11.79 -2.81 -17.17
CA ARG A 301 -12.19 -2.73 -18.56
C ARG A 301 -11.10 -2.04 -19.36
N ALA A 302 -11.00 -2.35 -20.62
CA ALA A 302 -9.98 -1.81 -21.48
C ALA A 302 -10.48 -1.56 -22.89
N SER A 303 -9.84 -0.65 -23.59
CA SER A 303 -10.02 -0.44 -25.03
C SER A 303 -8.72 0.04 -25.66
N PHE A 304 -8.60 -0.10 -26.97
CA PHE A 304 -7.49 0.52 -27.72
C PHE A 304 -7.60 2.04 -27.73
N LEU A 305 -6.46 2.72 -27.78
CA LEU A 305 -6.41 4.17 -27.94
C LEU A 305 -6.78 4.56 -29.39
N PRO A 306 -7.90 5.29 -29.62
CA PRO A 306 -8.27 5.68 -30.97
C PRO A 306 -7.29 6.71 -31.58
N LYS A 307 -7.27 6.77 -32.89
CA LYS A 307 -6.51 7.80 -33.62
C LYS A 307 -6.97 9.21 -33.21
N ASN A 308 -6.05 10.14 -33.24
CA ASN A 308 -6.29 11.56 -32.88
C ASN A 308 -6.88 11.79 -31.48
N THR A 309 -6.62 10.87 -30.56
CA THR A 309 -7.02 11.01 -29.15
C THR A 309 -5.83 10.89 -28.22
N ILE A 310 -5.96 11.51 -27.06
CA ILE A 310 -5.03 11.42 -25.93
C ILE A 310 -5.81 11.17 -24.65
N THR A 311 -5.12 10.95 -23.53
CA THR A 311 -5.77 10.69 -22.24
C THR A 311 -5.27 11.63 -21.16
N ASP A 312 -6.11 11.94 -20.18
CA ASP A 312 -5.70 12.60 -18.95
C ASP A 312 -5.25 11.57 -17.89
N GLY A 313 -4.87 12.04 -16.70
CA GLY A 313 -4.38 11.21 -15.60
C GLY A 313 -5.39 10.25 -14.97
N SER A 314 -6.66 10.28 -15.39
CA SER A 314 -7.69 9.33 -14.96
C SER A 314 -7.67 8.01 -15.76
N VAL A 315 -6.85 7.94 -16.82
CA VAL A 315 -6.62 6.75 -17.64
C VAL A 315 -5.15 6.37 -17.60
N ALA A 316 -4.87 5.10 -17.41
CA ALA A 316 -3.54 4.53 -17.61
C ALA A 316 -3.43 4.00 -19.06
N LEU A 317 -2.32 4.36 -19.72
CA LEU A 317 -1.94 3.83 -21.03
C LEU A 317 -0.96 2.68 -20.83
N LEU A 318 -1.28 1.53 -21.40
CA LEU A 318 -0.43 0.34 -21.38
C LEU A 318 0.24 0.15 -22.74
N THR A 319 1.54 -0.05 -22.71
CA THR A 319 2.35 -0.38 -23.90
C THR A 319 3.11 -1.67 -23.65
N LEU A 320 3.25 -2.47 -24.71
CA LEU A 320 3.92 -3.77 -24.61
C LEU A 320 5.40 -3.61 -24.22
N LYS A 321 5.86 -4.53 -23.41
CA LYS A 321 7.28 -4.85 -23.25
C LYS A 321 7.75 -5.64 -24.45
N ASN A 322 9.05 -5.54 -24.76
CA ASN A 322 9.64 -6.25 -25.90
C ASN A 322 9.39 -7.77 -25.84
N GLY A 323 9.08 -8.35 -27.00
CA GLY A 323 8.89 -9.81 -27.14
C GLY A 323 7.50 -10.35 -26.77
N SER A 324 6.54 -9.46 -26.49
CA SER A 324 5.14 -9.85 -26.28
C SER A 324 4.33 -9.76 -27.57
N ARG A 325 3.34 -10.65 -27.75
CA ARG A 325 2.36 -10.51 -28.83
C ARG A 325 1.50 -9.26 -28.64
N LEU A 326 0.93 -8.75 -29.72
CA LEU A 326 -0.05 -7.66 -29.63
C LEU A 326 -1.32 -8.12 -28.90
N PRO A 327 -1.94 -7.24 -28.10
CA PRO A 327 -3.25 -7.51 -27.52
C PRO A 327 -4.29 -7.62 -28.62
N THR A 328 -5.27 -8.46 -28.41
CA THR A 328 -6.42 -8.65 -29.29
C THR A 328 -7.70 -8.13 -28.64
N GLU A 329 -8.78 -7.97 -29.40
CA GLU A 329 -10.09 -7.63 -28.85
C GLU A 329 -10.52 -8.63 -27.77
N ARG A 330 -10.25 -9.93 -27.97
CA ARG A 330 -10.52 -10.98 -26.97
C ARG A 330 -9.82 -10.71 -25.63
N ASP A 331 -8.57 -10.23 -25.64
CA ASP A 331 -7.87 -9.87 -24.39
C ASP A 331 -8.56 -8.72 -23.69
N LEU A 332 -8.97 -7.68 -24.44
CA LEU A 332 -9.63 -6.51 -23.88
C LEU A 332 -11.02 -6.84 -23.32
N GLU A 333 -11.79 -7.64 -24.05
CA GLU A 333 -13.11 -8.13 -23.61
C GLU A 333 -13.00 -8.96 -22.33
N TYR A 334 -11.94 -9.78 -22.22
CA TYR A 334 -11.70 -10.60 -21.03
C TYR A 334 -11.54 -9.76 -19.77
N TYR A 335 -10.86 -8.59 -19.83
CA TYR A 335 -10.74 -7.71 -18.67
C TYR A 335 -12.08 -7.20 -18.14
N GLY A 336 -13.13 -7.15 -18.98
CA GLY A 336 -14.49 -6.77 -18.59
C GLY A 336 -15.34 -7.92 -18.04
N THR A 337 -14.83 -9.15 -17.98
CA THR A 337 -15.58 -10.30 -17.49
C THR A 337 -15.69 -10.34 -15.96
N LYS A 338 -16.72 -11.01 -15.45
CA LYS A 338 -16.86 -11.28 -14.01
C LYS A 338 -15.73 -12.14 -13.45
N GLU A 339 -15.18 -13.03 -14.26
CA GLU A 339 -14.03 -13.85 -13.89
C GLU A 339 -12.80 -12.98 -13.62
N PHE A 340 -12.45 -12.09 -14.55
CA PHE A 340 -11.35 -11.16 -14.38
C PHE A 340 -11.61 -10.15 -13.25
N GLU A 341 -12.84 -9.72 -13.03
CA GLU A 341 -13.20 -8.85 -11.89
C GLU A 341 -12.84 -9.52 -10.55
N ARG A 342 -13.20 -10.80 -10.36
CA ARG A 342 -12.86 -11.55 -9.13
C ARG A 342 -11.36 -11.71 -8.95
N PHE A 343 -10.66 -12.10 -10.02
CA PHE A 343 -9.19 -12.15 -10.04
C PHE A 343 -8.57 -10.81 -9.67
N TYR A 344 -9.01 -9.73 -10.31
CA TYR A 344 -8.45 -8.39 -10.09
C TYR A 344 -8.70 -7.86 -8.67
N ARG A 345 -9.82 -8.20 -8.04
CA ARG A 345 -10.09 -7.88 -6.63
C ARG A 345 -9.05 -8.52 -5.69
N VAL A 346 -8.73 -9.78 -5.90
CA VAL A 346 -7.65 -10.47 -5.16
C VAL A 346 -6.30 -9.86 -5.48
N ALA A 347 -5.98 -9.65 -6.76
CA ALA A 347 -4.77 -8.99 -7.20
C ALA A 347 -4.57 -7.63 -6.54
N ARG A 348 -5.63 -6.90 -6.22
CA ARG A 348 -5.60 -5.60 -5.55
C ARG A 348 -5.80 -5.69 -4.02
N ASN A 349 -5.70 -6.88 -3.45
CA ASN A 349 -5.90 -7.11 -2.01
C ASN A 349 -7.21 -6.49 -1.49
N TYR A 350 -8.29 -6.54 -2.28
CA TYR A 350 -9.58 -5.90 -1.96
C TYR A 350 -9.47 -4.40 -1.63
N GLY A 351 -8.44 -3.73 -2.14
CA GLY A 351 -8.24 -2.30 -1.90
C GLY A 351 -9.36 -1.46 -2.51
N THR A 352 -9.75 -0.41 -1.82
CA THR A 352 -10.78 0.54 -2.27
C THR A 352 -10.17 1.85 -2.75
N ARG A 353 -9.05 2.26 -2.16
CA ARG A 353 -8.40 3.54 -2.44
C ARG A 353 -7.03 3.46 -3.08
N SER A 354 -6.38 2.31 -2.95
CA SER A 354 -5.04 2.08 -3.50
C SER A 354 -5.09 1.38 -4.86
N LEU A 355 -6.00 1.78 -5.73
CA LEU A 355 -6.28 1.10 -7.01
C LEU A 355 -5.63 1.77 -8.22
N ASN A 356 -4.74 2.73 -8.01
CA ASN A 356 -3.98 3.29 -9.13
C ASN A 356 -3.22 2.20 -9.88
N ILE A 357 -3.25 2.27 -11.21
CA ILE A 357 -2.40 1.45 -12.05
C ILE A 357 -0.99 2.07 -12.02
N ASP A 358 -0.07 1.32 -11.48
CA ASP A 358 1.34 1.65 -11.32
C ASP A 358 2.22 0.51 -11.84
N ASN A 359 3.54 0.65 -11.68
CA ASN A 359 4.51 -0.33 -12.18
C ASN A 359 4.36 -1.73 -11.57
N ASN A 360 3.77 -1.84 -10.37
CA ASN A 360 3.50 -3.15 -9.77
C ASN A 360 2.15 -3.72 -10.25
N SER A 361 1.09 -2.92 -10.17
CA SER A 361 -0.27 -3.39 -10.44
C SER A 361 -0.55 -3.65 -11.93
N VAL A 362 0.18 -2.97 -12.82
CA VAL A 362 0.11 -3.23 -14.27
C VAL A 362 0.48 -4.68 -14.62
N PHE A 363 1.27 -5.33 -13.78
CA PHE A 363 1.63 -6.74 -13.91
C PHE A 363 0.42 -7.65 -14.15
N PHE A 364 -0.70 -7.39 -13.45
CA PHE A 364 -1.88 -8.25 -13.48
C PHE A 364 -2.78 -8.09 -14.72
N PHE A 365 -2.47 -7.14 -15.59
CA PHE A 365 -3.07 -7.06 -16.91
C PHE A 365 -2.25 -7.91 -17.88
N GLY A 366 -2.56 -9.20 -17.91
CA GLY A 366 -1.91 -10.20 -18.77
C GLY A 366 -2.65 -10.40 -20.08
N LEU A 367 -2.02 -11.02 -21.06
CA LEU A 367 -2.67 -11.52 -22.27
C LEU A 367 -3.08 -12.99 -22.06
N LEU A 368 -4.25 -13.36 -22.58
CA LEU A 368 -4.69 -14.74 -22.58
C LEU A 368 -3.66 -15.62 -23.31
N LYS A 369 -3.35 -16.77 -22.75
CA LYS A 369 -2.59 -17.79 -23.46
C LYS A 369 -3.42 -18.32 -24.61
N ASP A 370 -2.77 -18.65 -25.71
CA ASP A 370 -3.43 -19.37 -26.78
C ASP A 370 -3.87 -20.73 -26.24
N ILE A 371 -5.10 -21.09 -26.54
CA ILE A 371 -5.62 -22.45 -26.26
C ILE A 371 -5.12 -23.28 -27.43
N ASP A 372 -4.11 -24.12 -27.20
CA ASP A 372 -3.68 -25.15 -28.15
C ASP A 372 -4.80 -26.11 -28.45
#